data_d826d5ab8778f479d589aa4094445308
#
_entry.id   d826d5ab8778f479d589aa4094445308
#
_cell.length_a   1.000
_cell.length_b   1.000
_cell.length_c   1.000
_cell.angle_alpha   90.00
_cell.angle_beta   90.00
_cell.angle_gamma   90.00
#
_symmetry.space_group_name_H-M   'P 1'
#
loop_
_entity.id
_entity.type
_entity.pdbx_description
1 polymer ?
#
loop_
_entity_poly.entity_id
_entity_poly.type
_entity_poly.pdbx_seq_one_letter_code
_entity_poly.pdbx_strand_id
1 'polypeptide(L)'
;MDEILKLLQTNALESRENIAKLTGLSAAEVATRIADYEKRGVIRGYQAVLNEDKLDLDTVTAVIEVKVTPQREGGFNTIAERISKFPEVRSAYLMSGTYDLLLFVEGRNLREVASFVSERLSPLEGVLSTHFMLKTYKRLGVLMHQDSSDERLSVSP
;
A
#
# COMPACT_ATOMS: atom_id res chain seq x y z
N MET A 1 8.88 3.47 18.23
CA MET A 1 9.28 2.69 17.05
C MET A 1 10.80 2.72 17.00
N ASP A 2 11.43 1.56 16.80
CA ASP A 2 12.88 1.41 16.71
C ASP A 2 13.47 2.25 15.57
N GLU A 3 14.69 2.79 15.75
CA GLU A 3 15.33 3.67 14.76
C GLU A 3 15.66 2.94 13.46
N ILE A 4 16.06 1.66 13.55
CA ILE A 4 16.29 0.81 12.36
C ILE A 4 15.02 0.72 11.50
N LEU A 5 13.86 0.50 12.14
CA LEU A 5 12.59 0.40 11.42
C LEU A 5 12.19 1.72 10.76
N LYS A 6 12.46 2.87 11.39
CA LYS A 6 12.22 4.18 10.78
C LYS A 6 13.08 4.41 9.53
N LEU A 7 14.37 4.06 9.63
CA LEU A 7 15.29 4.17 8.49
C LEU A 7 14.83 3.29 7.32
N LEU A 8 14.49 2.03 7.61
CA LEU A 8 13.99 1.10 6.59
C LEU A 8 12.63 1.50 6.00
N GLN A 9 11.76 2.15 6.76
CA GLN A 9 10.52 2.72 6.21
C GLN A 9 10.78 3.85 5.22
N THR A 10 11.85 4.61 5.42
CA THR A 10 12.23 5.72 4.53
C THR A 10 12.98 5.21 3.31
N ASN A 11 13.91 4.27 3.52
CA ASN A 11 14.70 3.65 2.46
C ASN A 11 14.96 2.16 2.79
N ALA A 12 14.19 1.28 2.17
CA ALA A 12 14.30 -0.16 2.38
C ALA A 12 15.64 -0.76 1.90
N LEU A 13 16.37 -0.03 1.05
CA LEU A 13 17.70 -0.41 0.53
C LEU A 13 18.85 0.22 1.31
N GLU A 14 18.57 0.84 2.47
CA GLU A 14 19.62 1.44 3.28
C GLU A 14 20.64 0.38 3.72
N SER A 15 21.93 0.68 3.59
CA SER A 15 22.98 -0.28 3.93
C SER A 15 23.05 -0.50 5.44
N ARG A 16 23.40 -1.73 5.84
CA ARG A 16 23.56 -2.08 7.26
C ARG A 16 24.65 -1.25 7.92
N GLU A 17 25.71 -0.93 7.17
CA GLU A 17 26.82 -0.09 7.60
C GLU A 17 26.37 1.35 7.85
N ASN A 18 25.50 1.90 7.00
CA ASN A 18 24.98 3.24 7.19
C ASN A 18 23.98 3.29 8.34
N ILE A 19 23.07 2.30 8.44
CA ILE A 19 22.17 2.16 9.60
C ILE A 19 22.99 2.06 10.90
N ALA A 20 24.07 1.28 10.91
CA ALA A 20 24.94 1.13 12.06
C ALA A 20 25.55 2.47 12.50
N LYS A 21 26.06 3.27 11.56
CA LYS A 21 26.58 4.62 11.85
C LYS A 21 25.51 5.56 12.43
N LEU A 22 24.31 5.51 11.89
CA LEU A 22 23.21 6.39 12.32
C LEU A 22 22.63 5.99 13.70
N THR A 23 22.68 4.70 14.03
CA THR A 23 22.12 4.17 15.28
C THR A 23 23.14 3.96 16.38
N GLY A 24 24.44 4.08 16.09
CA GLY A 24 25.52 3.79 17.04
C GLY A 24 25.71 2.30 17.33
N LEU A 25 25.17 1.42 16.50
CA LEU A 25 25.28 -0.03 16.59
C LEU A 25 26.39 -0.56 15.67
N SER A 26 26.79 -1.81 15.85
CA SER A 26 27.61 -2.52 14.85
C SER A 26 26.73 -3.02 13.68
N ALA A 27 27.31 -3.19 12.50
CA ALA A 27 26.61 -3.75 11.34
C ALA A 27 26.09 -5.18 11.61
N ALA A 28 26.77 -5.95 12.45
CA ALA A 28 26.34 -7.28 12.87
C ALA A 28 25.09 -7.23 13.76
N GLU A 29 25.02 -6.28 14.69
CA GLU A 29 23.82 -6.07 15.52
C GLU A 29 22.64 -5.62 14.70
N VAL A 30 22.85 -4.68 13.74
CA VAL A 30 21.81 -4.24 12.81
C VAL A 30 21.27 -5.43 12.02
N ALA A 31 22.16 -6.27 11.45
CA ALA A 31 21.76 -7.46 10.71
C ALA A 31 20.92 -8.43 11.56
N THR A 32 21.36 -8.68 12.80
CA THR A 32 20.67 -9.56 13.75
C THR A 32 19.28 -9.02 14.10
N ARG A 33 19.14 -7.72 14.36
CA ARG A 33 17.84 -7.08 14.67
C ARG A 33 16.88 -7.11 13.48
N ILE A 34 17.38 -6.85 12.28
CA ILE A 34 16.55 -6.93 11.04
C ILE A 34 16.04 -8.36 10.88
N ALA A 35 16.91 -9.37 10.98
CA ALA A 35 16.52 -10.78 10.88
C ALA A 35 15.48 -11.18 11.96
N ASP A 36 15.59 -10.65 13.19
CA ASP A 36 14.60 -10.87 14.24
C ASP A 36 13.26 -10.21 13.90
N TYR A 37 13.25 -8.98 13.36
CA TYR A 37 12.02 -8.33 12.91
C TYR A 37 11.33 -9.08 11.78
N GLU A 38 12.09 -9.63 10.82
CA GLU A 38 11.54 -10.47 9.75
C GLU A 38 10.96 -11.76 10.32
N LYS A 39 11.69 -12.45 11.19
CA LYS A 39 11.26 -13.70 11.83
C LYS A 39 9.97 -13.52 12.66
N ARG A 40 9.85 -12.43 13.40
CA ARG A 40 8.66 -12.10 14.19
C ARG A 40 7.51 -11.52 13.34
N GLY A 41 7.73 -11.29 12.05
CA GLY A 41 6.74 -10.72 11.15
C GLY A 41 6.46 -9.22 11.39
N VAL A 42 7.36 -8.51 12.08
CA VAL A 42 7.32 -7.04 12.20
C VAL A 42 7.63 -6.42 10.84
N ILE A 43 8.65 -6.94 10.15
CA ILE A 43 8.89 -6.67 8.73
C ILE A 43 8.23 -7.80 7.94
N ARG A 44 7.25 -7.46 7.13
CA ARG A 44 6.49 -8.41 6.29
C ARG A 44 7.00 -8.47 4.85
N GLY A 45 7.83 -7.51 4.45
CA GLY A 45 8.38 -7.43 3.11
C GLY A 45 8.98 -6.06 2.83
N TYR A 46 9.58 -5.93 1.66
CA TYR A 46 10.18 -4.71 1.12
C TYR A 46 9.56 -4.43 -0.23
N GLN A 47 9.28 -3.18 -0.52
CA GLN A 47 8.63 -2.81 -1.77
C GLN A 47 9.22 -1.50 -2.31
N ALA A 48 9.45 -1.45 -3.62
CA ALA A 48 9.80 -0.21 -4.30
C ALA A 48 8.55 0.65 -4.51
N VAL A 49 8.69 1.95 -4.36
CA VAL A 49 7.68 2.94 -4.74
C VAL A 49 7.92 3.32 -6.19
N LEU A 50 7.00 2.94 -7.07
CA LEU A 50 7.11 3.16 -8.50
C LEU A 50 6.26 4.36 -8.94
N ASN A 51 6.78 5.14 -9.89
CA ASN A 51 5.99 6.10 -10.63
C ASN A 51 5.37 5.39 -11.85
N GLU A 52 4.13 4.95 -11.67
CA GLU A 52 3.40 4.16 -12.67
C GLU A 52 3.12 4.95 -13.96
N ASP A 53 3.01 6.28 -13.88
CA ASP A 53 2.82 7.15 -15.06
C ASP A 53 4.02 7.13 -16.02
N LYS A 54 5.20 6.68 -15.55
CA LYS A 54 6.41 6.52 -16.37
C LYS A 54 6.61 5.10 -16.88
N LEU A 55 5.69 4.21 -16.55
CA LEU A 55 5.69 2.83 -16.99
C LEU A 55 4.53 2.63 -17.96
N ASP A 56 4.78 1.93 -19.05
CA ASP A 56 3.74 1.55 -20.01
C ASP A 56 2.98 0.32 -19.44
N LEU A 57 2.17 0.59 -18.42
CA LEU A 57 1.40 -0.43 -17.73
C LEU A 57 -0.08 -0.27 -18.09
N ASP A 58 -0.64 -1.30 -18.69
CA ASP A 58 -2.10 -1.45 -18.87
C ASP A 58 -2.74 -1.91 -17.55
N THR A 59 -2.62 -1.11 -16.48
CA THR A 59 -3.23 -1.44 -15.20
C THR A 59 -4.20 -0.36 -14.75
N VAL A 60 -5.29 -0.80 -14.15
CA VAL A 60 -6.31 0.07 -13.57
C VAL A 60 -6.46 -0.27 -12.10
N THR A 61 -6.35 0.75 -11.25
CA THR A 61 -6.60 0.61 -9.81
C THR A 61 -7.96 1.21 -9.48
N ALA A 62 -8.75 0.48 -8.73
CA ALA A 62 -10.02 0.95 -8.17
C ALA A 62 -9.97 0.96 -6.64
N VAL A 63 -10.66 1.93 -6.05
CA VAL A 63 -10.96 2.02 -4.63
C VAL A 63 -12.41 1.62 -4.44
N ILE A 64 -12.67 0.60 -3.63
CA ILE A 64 -13.99 0.01 -3.45
C ILE A 64 -14.39 0.09 -1.98
N GLU A 65 -15.56 0.66 -1.73
CA GLU A 65 -16.19 0.72 -0.41
C GLU A 65 -17.18 -0.43 -0.27
N VAL A 66 -17.00 -1.22 0.78
CA VAL A 66 -17.82 -2.41 1.03
C VAL A 66 -18.50 -2.31 2.38
N LYS A 67 -19.80 -2.55 2.39
CA LYS A 67 -20.59 -2.74 3.62
C LYS A 67 -20.65 -4.23 3.92
N VAL A 68 -20.20 -4.61 5.11
CA VAL A 68 -20.15 -6.01 5.53
C VAL A 68 -21.35 -6.31 6.42
N THR A 69 -22.02 -7.43 6.14
CA THR A 69 -23.04 -7.97 7.06
C THR A 69 -22.35 -8.89 8.07
N PRO A 70 -22.21 -8.49 9.35
CA PRO A 70 -21.53 -9.30 10.35
C PRO A 70 -22.19 -10.66 10.50
N GLN A 71 -21.42 -11.73 10.34
CA GLN A 71 -21.89 -13.07 10.62
C GLN A 71 -21.75 -13.38 12.12
N ARG A 72 -22.62 -14.24 12.65
CA ARG A 72 -22.65 -14.58 14.08
C ARG A 72 -21.36 -15.21 14.59
N GLU A 73 -20.62 -15.88 13.72
CA GLU A 73 -19.32 -16.49 14.01
C GLU A 73 -18.24 -15.85 13.16
N GLY A 74 -17.29 -15.12 13.79
CA GLY A 74 -16.10 -14.53 13.12
C GLY A 74 -16.19 -13.05 12.77
N GLY A 75 -17.37 -12.43 12.80
CA GLY A 75 -17.53 -10.98 12.59
C GLY A 75 -16.94 -10.47 11.27
N PHE A 76 -16.40 -9.25 11.29
CA PHE A 76 -15.78 -8.59 10.14
C PHE A 76 -14.47 -9.25 9.68
N ASN A 77 -13.70 -9.85 10.59
CA ASN A 77 -12.35 -10.35 10.31
C ASN A 77 -12.37 -11.51 9.29
N THR A 78 -13.29 -12.45 9.45
CA THR A 78 -13.39 -13.62 8.54
C THR A 78 -13.64 -13.18 7.09
N ILE A 79 -14.51 -12.19 6.91
CA ILE A 79 -14.84 -11.66 5.58
C ILE A 79 -13.68 -10.87 5.03
N ALA A 80 -13.08 -9.99 5.83
CA ALA A 80 -11.91 -9.20 5.43
C ALA A 80 -10.73 -10.10 5.02
N GLU A 81 -10.44 -11.15 5.79
CA GLU A 81 -9.40 -12.13 5.47
C GLU A 81 -9.70 -12.90 4.18
N ARG A 82 -10.97 -13.28 3.95
CA ARG A 82 -11.38 -13.95 2.72
C ARG A 82 -11.20 -13.06 1.51
N ILE A 83 -11.65 -11.80 1.59
CA ILE A 83 -11.52 -10.82 0.52
C ILE A 83 -10.03 -10.52 0.23
N SER A 84 -9.21 -10.40 1.28
CA SER A 84 -7.78 -10.11 1.16
C SER A 84 -6.97 -11.22 0.46
N LYS A 85 -7.54 -12.41 0.30
CA LYS A 85 -6.89 -13.53 -0.43
C LYS A 85 -7.07 -13.46 -1.94
N PHE A 86 -7.95 -12.61 -2.44
CA PHE A 86 -8.07 -12.43 -3.88
C PHE A 86 -6.83 -11.72 -4.44
N PRO A 87 -6.24 -12.24 -5.53
CA PRO A 87 -5.03 -11.67 -6.12
C PRO A 87 -5.23 -10.25 -6.66
N GLU A 88 -6.45 -9.90 -7.03
CA GLU A 88 -6.83 -8.56 -7.48
C GLU A 88 -6.79 -7.53 -6.33
N VAL A 89 -6.93 -7.97 -5.07
CA VAL A 89 -6.91 -7.09 -3.89
C VAL A 89 -5.48 -6.80 -3.48
N ARG A 90 -5.05 -5.57 -3.68
CA ARG A 90 -3.70 -5.09 -3.32
C ARG A 90 -3.62 -4.60 -1.89
N SER A 91 -4.70 -4.03 -1.38
CA SER A 91 -4.81 -3.60 0.01
C SER A 91 -6.26 -3.69 0.50
N ALA A 92 -6.43 -4.02 1.77
CA ALA A 92 -7.73 -4.06 2.43
C ALA A 92 -7.62 -3.47 3.83
N TYR A 93 -8.55 -2.58 4.17
CA TYR A 93 -8.57 -1.90 5.46
C TYR A 93 -9.96 -2.00 6.08
N LEU A 94 -10.01 -2.30 7.39
CA LEU A 94 -11.21 -2.15 8.18
C LEU A 94 -11.36 -0.67 8.55
N MET A 95 -12.54 -0.12 8.28
CA MET A 95 -12.82 1.30 8.43
C MET A 95 -13.87 1.53 9.52
N SER A 96 -13.82 2.69 10.14
CA SER A 96 -14.92 3.22 10.96
C SER A 96 -15.66 4.28 10.15
N GLY A 97 -16.98 4.16 10.00
CA GLY A 97 -17.78 5.13 9.24
C GLY A 97 -18.94 4.50 8.47
N THR A 98 -19.24 5.06 7.30
CA THR A 98 -20.39 4.65 6.48
C THR A 98 -20.21 3.29 5.81
N TYR A 99 -18.98 2.86 5.58
CA TYR A 99 -18.60 1.55 5.04
C TYR A 99 -17.64 0.86 6.01
N ASP A 100 -17.51 -0.46 5.87
CA ASP A 100 -16.76 -1.28 6.82
C ASP A 100 -15.39 -1.70 6.27
N LEU A 101 -15.27 -1.90 4.94
CA LEU A 101 -13.99 -2.21 4.29
C LEU A 101 -13.71 -1.24 3.17
N LEU A 102 -12.45 -0.80 3.09
CA LEU A 102 -11.88 -0.08 1.96
C LEU A 102 -10.87 -1.00 1.26
N LEU A 103 -11.10 -1.26 -0.02
CA LEU A 103 -10.26 -2.13 -0.84
C LEU A 103 -9.59 -1.33 -1.95
N PHE A 104 -8.31 -1.64 -2.18
CA PHE A 104 -7.60 -1.23 -3.38
C PHE A 104 -7.47 -2.47 -4.27
N VAL A 105 -8.09 -2.41 -5.44
CA VAL A 105 -8.19 -3.52 -6.38
C VAL A 105 -7.49 -3.13 -7.68
N GLU A 106 -6.70 -4.03 -8.22
CA GLU A 106 -5.96 -3.82 -9.47
C GLU A 106 -6.38 -4.84 -10.51
N GLY A 107 -6.57 -4.39 -11.73
CA GLY A 107 -6.83 -5.21 -12.91
C GLY A 107 -6.14 -4.63 -14.14
N ARG A 108 -5.98 -5.44 -15.19
CA ARG A 108 -5.36 -5.00 -16.46
C ARG A 108 -6.19 -3.95 -17.19
N ASN A 109 -7.48 -3.89 -16.94
CA ASN A 109 -8.40 -2.93 -17.55
C ASN A 109 -9.68 -2.79 -16.71
N LEU A 110 -10.50 -1.80 -17.05
CA LEU A 110 -11.78 -1.54 -16.39
C LEU A 110 -12.73 -2.75 -16.38
N ARG A 111 -12.70 -3.57 -17.42
CA ARG A 111 -13.57 -4.75 -17.52
C ARG A 111 -13.18 -5.81 -16.49
N GLU A 112 -11.90 -6.06 -16.30
CA GLU A 112 -11.44 -7.01 -15.26
C GLU A 112 -11.85 -6.58 -13.87
N VAL A 113 -11.66 -5.29 -13.52
CA VAL A 113 -12.11 -4.76 -12.23
C VAL A 113 -13.63 -4.89 -12.10
N ALA A 114 -14.40 -4.54 -13.13
CA ALA A 114 -15.86 -4.68 -13.12
C ALA A 114 -16.30 -6.14 -12.95
N SER A 115 -15.66 -7.09 -13.66
CA SER A 115 -15.93 -8.52 -13.51
C SER A 115 -15.60 -9.01 -12.10
N PHE A 116 -14.46 -8.61 -11.54
CA PHE A 116 -14.11 -8.94 -10.16
C PHE A 116 -15.18 -8.45 -9.18
N VAL A 117 -15.64 -7.21 -9.31
CA VAL A 117 -16.67 -6.64 -8.45
C VAL A 117 -17.98 -7.41 -8.57
N SER A 118 -18.47 -7.64 -9.79
CA SER A 118 -19.77 -8.26 -10.03
C SER A 118 -19.79 -9.77 -9.73
N GLU A 119 -18.73 -10.49 -10.07
CA GLU A 119 -18.72 -11.96 -10.02
C GLU A 119 -18.13 -12.51 -8.72
N ARG A 120 -17.20 -11.79 -8.10
CA ARG A 120 -16.47 -12.29 -6.93
C ARG A 120 -16.73 -11.51 -5.66
N LEU A 121 -16.86 -10.19 -5.72
CA LEU A 121 -17.02 -9.35 -4.54
C LEU A 121 -18.50 -9.17 -4.16
N SER A 122 -19.34 -8.73 -5.07
CA SER A 122 -20.77 -8.46 -4.81
C SER A 122 -21.57 -9.68 -4.32
N PRO A 123 -21.26 -10.92 -4.74
CA PRO A 123 -21.92 -12.10 -4.18
C PRO A 123 -21.55 -12.40 -2.72
N LEU A 124 -20.43 -11.84 -2.23
CA LEU A 124 -19.99 -12.04 -0.86
C LEU A 124 -20.54 -10.97 0.07
N GLU A 125 -20.50 -9.70 -0.37
CA GLU A 125 -20.84 -8.55 0.47
C GLU A 125 -21.40 -7.39 -0.36
N GLY A 126 -22.07 -6.47 0.33
CA GLY A 126 -22.66 -5.26 -0.29
C GLY A 126 -21.59 -4.26 -0.72
N VAL A 127 -21.38 -4.12 -2.03
CA VAL A 127 -20.54 -3.06 -2.59
C VAL A 127 -21.33 -1.76 -2.62
N LEU A 128 -20.84 -0.72 -1.94
CA LEU A 128 -21.47 0.61 -1.90
C LEU A 128 -21.02 1.49 -3.06
N SER A 129 -19.71 1.49 -3.33
CA SER A 129 -19.12 2.35 -4.37
C SER A 129 -17.86 1.71 -4.97
N THR A 130 -17.56 2.09 -6.21
CA THR A 130 -16.33 1.75 -6.90
C THR A 130 -15.82 3.01 -7.59
N HIS A 131 -14.61 3.44 -7.18
CA HIS A 131 -13.96 4.63 -7.72
C HIS A 131 -12.66 4.22 -8.42
N PHE A 132 -12.45 4.68 -9.64
CA PHE A 132 -11.20 4.44 -10.36
C PHE A 132 -10.19 5.52 -10.06
N MET A 133 -8.97 5.11 -9.71
CA MET A 133 -7.85 6.03 -9.53
C MET A 133 -7.37 6.54 -10.89
N LEU A 134 -7.40 7.85 -11.06
CA LEU A 134 -6.99 8.49 -12.31
C LEU A 134 -5.52 8.90 -12.28
N LYS A 135 -5.02 9.32 -11.12
CA LYS A 135 -3.65 9.82 -10.96
C LYS A 135 -3.18 9.71 -9.51
N THR A 136 -1.93 9.33 -9.33
CA THR A 136 -1.28 9.32 -8.02
C THR A 136 -0.32 10.51 -7.90
N TYR A 137 -0.57 11.43 -6.98
CA TYR A 137 0.31 12.56 -6.70
C TYR A 137 1.39 12.24 -5.67
N LYS A 138 1.07 11.41 -4.69
CA LYS A 138 1.97 11.01 -3.61
C LYS A 138 1.67 9.58 -3.15
N ARG A 139 2.69 8.75 -2.98
CA ARG A 139 2.55 7.38 -2.47
C ARG A 139 3.63 7.12 -1.41
N LEU A 140 3.23 6.63 -0.24
CA LEU A 140 4.13 6.32 0.87
C LEU A 140 5.13 7.45 1.21
N GLY A 141 4.68 8.71 1.17
CA GLY A 141 5.52 9.86 1.44
C GLY A 141 6.31 10.39 0.24
N VAL A 142 6.41 9.65 -0.86
CA VAL A 142 7.14 10.02 -2.09
C VAL A 142 6.21 10.74 -3.06
N LEU A 143 6.64 11.91 -3.55
CA LEU A 143 5.94 12.64 -4.62
C LEU A 143 6.16 11.93 -5.96
N MET A 144 5.07 11.71 -6.72
CA MET A 144 5.14 11.05 -8.03
C MET A 144 5.55 12.01 -9.14
N HIS A 145 5.20 13.29 -9.01
CA HIS A 145 5.55 14.34 -9.94
C HIS A 145 6.48 15.32 -9.22
N GLN A 146 7.78 15.24 -9.50
CA GLN A 146 8.71 16.32 -9.29
C GLN A 146 8.92 16.95 -10.66
N ASP A 147 8.26 18.08 -10.90
CA ASP A 147 8.69 18.95 -11.97
C ASP A 147 10.10 19.41 -11.62
N SER A 148 11.08 19.05 -12.46
CA SER A 148 12.46 19.50 -12.36
C SER A 148 12.63 20.96 -12.81
N SER A 149 11.56 21.71 -12.86
CA SER A 149 11.54 23.16 -13.02
C SER A 149 11.34 23.82 -11.66
N ASP A 150 12.42 23.87 -10.88
CA ASP A 150 12.63 24.97 -9.95
C ASP A 150 12.87 26.23 -10.81
N GLU A 151 11.83 26.70 -11.47
CA GLU A 151 11.77 28.05 -11.99
C GLU A 151 11.74 28.98 -10.79
N ARG A 152 12.92 29.24 -10.24
CA ARG A 152 13.16 30.44 -9.46
C ARG A 152 12.71 31.59 -10.32
N LEU A 153 11.56 32.17 -9.97
CA LEU A 153 11.15 33.44 -10.51
C LEU A 153 12.36 34.37 -10.39
N SER A 154 12.93 34.74 -11.55
CA SER A 154 14.01 35.74 -11.61
C SER A 154 13.44 37.01 -11.05
N VAL A 155 13.81 37.35 -9.80
CA VAL A 155 13.56 38.66 -9.25
C VAL A 155 14.46 39.61 -10.03
N SER A 156 13.86 40.27 -11.02
CA SER A 156 14.52 41.41 -11.68
C SER A 156 14.64 42.56 -10.67
N PRO A 157 15.79 43.24 -10.59
CA PRO A 157 16.03 44.35 -9.69
C PRO A 157 15.18 45.57 -10.03
#